data_f98a466be715e710d11cfc4e9e941f7f
#
_entry.id   f98a466be715e710d11cfc4e9e941f7f
#
_cell.length_a   1.000
_cell.length_b   1.000
_cell.length_c   1.000
_cell.angle_alpha   90.00
_cell.angle_beta   90.00
_cell.angle_gamma   90.00
#
_symmetry.space_group_name_H-M   'P 1'
#
loop_
_entity.id
_entity.type
_entity.pdbx_description
1 polymer ?
#
loop_
_entity_poly.entity_id
_entity_poly.type
_entity_poly.pdbx_seq_one_letter_code
_entity_poly.pdbx_strand_id
1 'polypeptide(L)'
;MIRVALHLTDPTQRLMLHAMLERANYTVSTDQSDVAIHDDFEEAVRESERMPTLVVTPFGDAPRAVQAMTQGVYGYILLPFQPEEAVLMVNRAAHVGEIETSFEPRPLADIEHEHISAVLRHCKGNRSKAAQLLGIGRNTLWRKLAAMEKSTDRSNDEYERS
;
A
#
# COMPACT_ATOMS: atom_id res chain seq x y z
N MET A 1 -5.87 -4.14 17.39
CA MET A 1 -6.85 -3.03 17.47
C MET A 1 -6.07 -1.74 17.18
N ILE A 2 -6.42 -1.03 16.11
CA ILE A 2 -5.67 0.15 15.64
C ILE A 2 -5.98 1.33 16.56
N ARG A 3 -4.94 2.02 17.00
CA ARG A 3 -5.01 3.20 17.87
C ARG A 3 -4.65 4.45 17.08
N VAL A 4 -5.44 5.49 17.20
CA VAL A 4 -5.31 6.73 16.41
C VAL A 4 -5.13 7.91 17.33
N ALA A 5 -4.08 8.71 17.11
CA ALA A 5 -3.91 10.00 17.79
C ALA A 5 -4.58 11.11 16.97
N LEU A 6 -5.35 11.96 17.63
CA LEU A 6 -6.01 13.11 17.02
C LEU A 6 -5.40 14.41 17.52
N HIS A 7 -4.69 15.11 16.67
CA HIS A 7 -4.09 16.43 16.92
C HIS A 7 -4.80 17.49 16.06
N LEU A 8 -6.09 17.70 16.37
CA LEU A 8 -6.93 18.69 15.70
C LEU A 8 -7.21 19.87 16.61
N THR A 9 -7.03 21.06 16.09
CA THR A 9 -7.24 22.34 16.80
C THR A 9 -8.73 22.60 17.01
N ASP A 10 -9.56 22.29 15.99
CA ASP A 10 -11.01 22.46 16.08
C ASP A 10 -11.66 21.34 16.92
N PRO A 11 -12.28 21.68 18.07
CA PRO A 11 -12.90 20.69 18.93
C PRO A 11 -14.07 19.93 18.27
N THR A 12 -14.80 20.61 17.37
CA THR A 12 -15.94 20.02 16.68
C THR A 12 -15.48 18.96 15.68
N GLN A 13 -14.46 19.28 14.90
CA GLN A 13 -13.86 18.33 13.95
C GLN A 13 -13.26 17.13 14.69
N ARG A 14 -12.57 17.39 15.79
CA ARG A 14 -11.99 16.35 16.64
C ARG A 14 -13.07 15.40 17.19
N LEU A 15 -14.18 15.94 17.71
CA LEU A 15 -15.28 15.14 18.22
C LEU A 15 -15.96 14.32 17.12
N MET A 16 -16.20 14.92 15.96
CA MET A 16 -16.79 14.23 14.81
C MET A 16 -15.92 13.06 14.35
N LEU A 17 -14.64 13.31 14.15
CA LEU A 17 -13.72 12.27 13.69
C LEU A 17 -13.55 11.17 14.74
N HIS A 18 -13.48 11.53 16.02
CA HIS A 18 -13.47 10.57 17.13
C HIS A 18 -14.67 9.63 17.07
N ALA A 19 -15.88 10.16 16.98
CA ALA A 19 -17.10 9.35 16.90
C ALA A 19 -17.13 8.44 15.65
N MET A 20 -16.62 8.91 14.51
CA MET A 20 -16.53 8.11 13.28
C MET A 20 -15.56 6.93 13.46
N LEU A 21 -14.41 7.18 14.07
CA LEU A 21 -13.38 6.15 14.29
C LEU A 21 -13.85 5.11 15.33
N GLU A 22 -14.48 5.53 16.42
CA GLU A 22 -15.04 4.59 17.41
C GLU A 22 -16.09 3.67 16.80
N ARG A 23 -16.97 4.19 15.95
CA ARG A 23 -17.97 3.37 15.23
C ARG A 23 -17.34 2.33 14.31
N ALA A 24 -16.13 2.60 13.82
CA ALA A 24 -15.35 1.69 12.99
C ALA A 24 -14.44 0.75 13.81
N ASN A 25 -14.60 0.69 15.13
CA ASN A 25 -13.81 -0.10 16.07
C ASN A 25 -12.32 0.29 16.15
N TYR A 26 -12.00 1.57 15.91
CA TYR A 26 -10.70 2.14 16.23
C TYR A 26 -10.70 2.75 17.62
N THR A 27 -9.55 2.75 18.27
CA THR A 27 -9.38 3.39 19.58
C THR A 27 -8.67 4.73 19.39
N VAL A 28 -9.28 5.82 19.86
CA VAL A 28 -8.60 7.12 19.91
C VAL A 28 -7.77 7.19 21.20
N SER A 29 -6.48 7.40 21.06
CA SER A 29 -5.53 7.44 22.20
C SER A 29 -4.41 8.42 21.89
N THR A 30 -3.91 9.10 22.92
CA THR A 30 -2.71 9.94 22.85
C THR A 30 -1.43 9.17 23.16
N ASP A 31 -1.55 8.03 23.86
CA ASP A 31 -0.44 7.18 24.24
C ASP A 31 -0.38 5.95 23.31
N GLN A 32 0.74 5.72 22.67
CA GLN A 32 0.98 4.56 21.79
C GLN A 32 -0.07 4.46 20.67
N SER A 33 -0.03 5.36 19.72
CA SER A 33 -0.84 5.34 18.51
C SER A 33 -0.11 4.63 17.36
N ASP A 34 -0.90 4.06 16.46
CA ASP A 34 -0.42 3.38 15.25
C ASP A 34 -0.52 4.33 14.04
N VAL A 35 -1.38 5.37 14.13
CA VAL A 35 -1.58 6.42 13.13
C VAL A 35 -1.82 7.75 13.85
N ALA A 36 -1.24 8.83 13.34
CA ALA A 36 -1.53 10.19 13.79
C ALA A 36 -2.34 10.97 12.74
N ILE A 37 -3.22 11.86 13.20
CA ILE A 37 -4.00 12.75 12.34
C ILE A 37 -3.85 14.18 12.85
N HIS A 38 -3.38 15.07 11.98
CA HIS A 38 -3.13 16.49 12.26
C HIS A 38 -3.96 17.41 11.36
N ASP A 39 -4.24 18.61 11.82
CA ASP A 39 -4.73 19.73 10.99
C ASP A 39 -3.62 20.75 10.67
N ASP A 40 -2.45 20.60 11.29
CA ASP A 40 -1.26 21.38 10.99
C ASP A 40 -0.30 20.59 10.09
N PHE A 41 0.06 21.19 8.94
CA PHE A 41 0.92 20.53 7.95
C PHE A 41 2.37 20.34 8.41
N GLU A 42 2.91 21.29 9.16
CA GLU A 42 4.30 21.24 9.62
C GLU A 42 4.46 20.18 10.73
N GLU A 43 3.49 20.11 11.62
CA GLU A 43 3.46 19.08 12.65
C GLU A 43 3.22 17.70 12.07
N ALA A 44 2.33 17.58 11.07
CA ALA A 44 2.11 16.33 10.36
C ALA A 44 3.39 15.81 9.68
N VAL A 45 4.17 16.69 9.05
CA VAL A 45 5.45 16.31 8.43
C VAL A 45 6.45 15.84 9.50
N ARG A 46 6.56 16.53 10.62
CA ARG A 46 7.44 16.11 11.72
C ARG A 46 7.06 14.75 12.32
N GLU A 47 5.75 14.53 12.53
CA GLU A 47 5.27 13.28 13.10
C GLU A 47 5.42 12.12 12.13
N SER A 48 5.33 12.38 10.81
CA SER A 48 5.48 11.36 9.76
C SER A 48 6.85 10.67 9.75
N GLU A 49 7.87 11.26 10.37
CA GLU A 49 9.18 10.62 10.57
C GLU A 49 9.12 9.44 11.56
N ARG A 50 8.08 9.40 12.41
CA ARG A 50 7.96 8.42 13.50
C ARG A 50 6.87 7.40 13.24
N MET A 51 5.77 7.83 12.64
CA MET A 51 4.61 6.99 12.40
C MET A 51 3.81 7.45 11.19
N PRO A 52 3.01 6.57 10.58
CA PRO A 52 2.09 6.94 9.51
C PRO A 52 1.18 8.09 9.96
N THR A 53 1.22 9.19 9.25
CA THR A 53 0.52 10.42 9.61
C THR A 53 -0.38 10.88 8.47
N LEU A 54 -1.60 11.26 8.82
CA LEU A 54 -2.60 11.85 7.93
C LEU A 54 -2.79 13.34 8.27
N VAL A 55 -3.17 14.13 7.28
CA VAL A 55 -3.54 15.52 7.50
C VAL A 55 -5.01 15.76 7.14
N VAL A 56 -5.71 16.51 7.98
CA VAL A 56 -7.07 16.98 7.70
C VAL A 56 -6.99 18.33 7.03
N THR A 57 -7.68 18.51 5.92
CA THR A 57 -7.59 19.74 5.14
C THR A 57 -8.91 20.06 4.41
N PRO A 58 -9.30 21.34 4.29
CA PRO A 58 -10.37 21.72 3.41
C PRO A 58 -9.95 21.51 1.95
N PHE A 59 -10.93 21.34 1.06
CA PHE A 59 -10.69 21.08 -0.36
C PHE A 59 -9.78 22.12 -1.02
N GLY A 60 -9.90 23.40 -0.65
CA GLY A 60 -9.07 24.48 -1.19
C GLY A 60 -7.58 24.35 -0.90
N ASP A 61 -7.21 23.66 0.17
CA ASP A 61 -5.83 23.43 0.60
C ASP A 61 -5.27 22.07 0.20
N ALA A 62 -6.00 21.28 -0.58
CA ALA A 62 -5.56 19.97 -1.06
C ALA A 62 -4.16 20.00 -1.73
N PRO A 63 -3.74 21.03 -2.50
CA PRO A 63 -2.38 21.11 -3.03
C PRO A 63 -1.29 21.14 -1.95
N ARG A 64 -1.55 21.76 -0.79
CA ARG A 64 -0.63 21.76 0.36
C ARG A 64 -0.54 20.37 0.99
N ALA A 65 -1.65 19.65 1.06
CA ALA A 65 -1.66 18.26 1.54
C ALA A 65 -0.82 17.36 0.63
N VAL A 66 -0.95 17.50 -0.68
CA VAL A 66 -0.11 16.77 -1.65
C VAL A 66 1.37 17.12 -1.48
N GLN A 67 1.70 18.37 -1.23
CA GLN A 67 3.07 18.78 -0.93
C GLN A 67 3.59 18.13 0.36
N ALA A 68 2.79 18.07 1.42
CA ALA A 68 3.15 17.39 2.67
C ALA A 68 3.40 15.88 2.45
N MET A 69 2.65 15.24 1.55
CA MET A 69 2.88 13.84 1.17
C MET A 69 4.26 13.63 0.52
N THR A 70 4.78 14.57 -0.24
CA THR A 70 6.16 14.50 -0.77
C THR A 70 7.23 14.59 0.32
N GLN A 71 6.86 15.05 1.51
CA GLN A 71 7.73 15.17 2.69
C GLN A 71 7.53 14.05 3.72
N GLY A 72 6.72 13.04 3.39
CA GLY A 72 6.55 11.85 4.22
C GLY A 72 5.16 11.64 4.83
N VAL A 73 4.27 12.63 4.77
CA VAL A 73 2.88 12.45 5.20
C VAL A 73 2.21 11.40 4.32
N TYR A 74 1.53 10.45 4.93
CA TYR A 74 0.95 9.31 4.22
C TYR A 74 -0.19 9.72 3.28
N GLY A 75 -1.04 10.63 3.72
CA GLY A 75 -2.19 11.06 2.95
C GLY A 75 -2.98 12.16 3.66
N TYR A 76 -4.15 12.46 3.13
CA TYR A 76 -5.01 13.49 3.69
C TYR A 76 -6.48 13.04 3.73
N ILE A 77 -7.24 13.70 4.62
CA ILE A 77 -8.68 13.54 4.76
C ILE A 77 -9.33 14.90 4.48
N LEU A 78 -10.26 14.94 3.55
CA LEU A 78 -10.92 16.17 3.17
C LEU A 78 -12.04 16.57 4.13
N LEU A 79 -12.20 17.88 4.32
CA LEU A 79 -13.35 18.48 4.97
C LEU A 79 -14.39 18.93 3.92
N PRO A 80 -15.70 18.72 4.19
CA PRO A 80 -16.28 18.07 5.35
C PRO A 80 -16.03 16.56 5.37
N PHE A 81 -15.90 15.96 6.55
CA PHE A 81 -15.60 14.55 6.70
C PHE A 81 -16.60 13.63 6.02
N GLN A 82 -16.11 12.71 5.23
CA GLN A 82 -16.83 11.55 4.73
C GLN A 82 -16.44 10.34 5.60
N PRO A 83 -17.37 9.72 6.34
CA PRO A 83 -17.03 8.66 7.30
C PRO A 83 -16.27 7.49 6.66
N GLU A 84 -16.69 7.07 5.47
CA GLU A 84 -16.08 5.97 4.73
C GLU A 84 -14.66 6.30 4.26
N GLU A 85 -14.42 7.53 3.82
CA GLU A 85 -13.10 8.01 3.40
C GLU A 85 -12.14 8.10 4.58
N ALA A 86 -12.56 8.70 5.69
CA ALA A 86 -11.72 8.83 6.88
C ALA A 86 -11.30 7.46 7.44
N VAL A 87 -12.24 6.54 7.55
CA VAL A 87 -11.99 5.16 8.01
C VAL A 87 -11.05 4.43 7.04
N LEU A 88 -11.28 4.55 5.73
CA LEU A 88 -10.44 3.92 4.71
C LEU A 88 -9.00 4.44 4.77
N MET A 89 -8.81 5.76 4.92
CA MET A 89 -7.49 6.37 4.99
C MET A 89 -6.72 5.94 6.24
N VAL A 90 -7.39 5.90 7.40
CA VAL A 90 -6.80 5.40 8.65
C VAL A 90 -6.41 3.92 8.52
N ASN A 91 -7.28 3.10 7.95
CA ASN A 91 -6.97 1.68 7.73
C ASN A 91 -5.74 1.49 6.84
N ARG A 92 -5.65 2.21 5.74
CA ARG A 92 -4.50 2.16 4.84
C ARG A 92 -3.21 2.64 5.52
N ALA A 93 -3.28 3.74 6.26
CA ALA A 93 -2.13 4.28 6.97
C ALA A 93 -1.62 3.29 8.04
N ALA A 94 -2.52 2.66 8.79
CA ALA A 94 -2.15 1.70 9.83
C ALA A 94 -1.45 0.44 9.29
N HIS A 95 -1.74 0.04 8.05
CA HIS A 95 -1.17 -1.17 7.44
C HIS A 95 0.06 -0.90 6.54
N VAL A 96 0.53 0.34 6.47
CA VAL A 96 1.75 0.67 5.69
C VAL A 96 2.96 -0.11 6.19
N GLY A 97 3.15 -0.19 7.50
CA GLY A 97 4.25 -0.96 8.08
C GLY A 97 4.13 -2.48 7.89
N GLU A 98 2.93 -3.01 7.75
CA GLU A 98 2.71 -4.43 7.48
C GLU A 98 3.09 -4.80 6.05
N ILE A 99 2.89 -3.90 5.10
CA ILE A 99 3.33 -4.09 3.70
C ILE A 99 4.85 -4.08 3.62
N GLU A 100 5.53 -3.21 4.36
CA GLU A 100 7.00 -3.17 4.42
C GLU A 100 7.59 -4.37 5.18
N THR A 101 6.95 -4.84 6.26
CA THR A 101 7.39 -6.02 7.00
C THR A 101 7.10 -7.34 6.30
N SER A 102 6.18 -7.36 5.35
CA SER A 102 5.88 -8.53 4.50
C SER A 102 6.70 -8.58 3.21
N PHE A 103 7.57 -7.58 2.97
CA PHE A 103 8.46 -7.62 1.82
C PHE A 103 9.55 -8.66 2.03
N GLU A 104 9.34 -9.85 1.50
CA GLU A 104 10.39 -10.84 1.33
C GLU A 104 11.09 -10.60 -0.01
N PRO A 105 12.38 -10.22 0.00
CA PRO A 105 13.13 -10.11 -1.24
C PRO A 105 13.18 -11.48 -1.92
N ARG A 106 12.60 -11.55 -3.12
CA ARG A 106 12.58 -12.77 -3.95
C ARG A 106 13.53 -12.60 -5.13
N PRO A 107 14.17 -13.66 -5.59
CA PRO A 107 14.96 -13.62 -6.82
C PRO A 107 14.14 -13.04 -7.98
N LEU A 108 14.76 -12.20 -8.79
CA LEU A 108 14.09 -11.57 -9.93
C LEU A 108 13.53 -12.62 -10.90
N ALA A 109 14.23 -13.74 -11.05
CA ALA A 109 13.80 -14.85 -11.90
C ALA A 109 12.45 -15.43 -11.47
N ASP A 110 12.17 -15.53 -10.14
CA ASP A 110 10.93 -16.07 -9.61
C ASP A 110 9.76 -15.12 -9.88
N ILE A 111 9.98 -13.81 -9.67
CA ILE A 111 8.99 -12.77 -9.94
C ILE A 111 8.68 -12.73 -11.44
N GLU A 112 9.70 -12.81 -12.28
CA GLU A 112 9.56 -12.85 -13.74
C GLU A 112 8.76 -14.07 -14.21
N HIS A 113 9.06 -15.24 -13.64
CA HIS A 113 8.36 -16.49 -13.91
C HIS A 113 6.86 -16.37 -13.55
N GLU A 114 6.58 -15.91 -12.37
CA GLU A 114 5.20 -15.75 -11.87
C GLU A 114 4.41 -14.77 -12.75
N HIS A 115 5.01 -13.66 -13.12
CA HIS A 115 4.39 -12.64 -13.97
C HIS A 115 4.13 -13.16 -15.40
N ILE A 116 5.11 -13.81 -16.02
CA ILE A 116 4.96 -14.41 -17.36
C ILE A 116 3.84 -15.46 -17.34
N SER A 117 3.80 -16.32 -16.34
CA SER A 117 2.77 -17.35 -16.18
C SER A 117 1.37 -16.75 -16.01
N ALA A 118 1.25 -15.66 -15.25
CA ALA A 118 -0.02 -14.96 -15.05
C ALA A 118 -0.52 -14.32 -16.35
N VAL A 119 0.36 -13.66 -17.12
CA VAL A 119 0.01 -13.04 -18.40
C VAL A 119 -0.37 -14.09 -19.44
N LEU A 120 0.33 -15.22 -19.50
CA LEU A 120 -0.04 -16.34 -20.38
C LEU A 120 -1.42 -16.91 -20.06
N ARG A 121 -1.76 -17.11 -18.80
CA ARG A 121 -3.11 -17.53 -18.38
C ARG A 121 -4.16 -16.50 -18.79
N HIS A 122 -3.89 -15.21 -18.57
CA HIS A 122 -4.77 -14.13 -19.01
C HIS A 122 -5.01 -14.14 -20.53
N CYS A 123 -3.98 -14.45 -21.31
CA CYS A 123 -4.05 -14.56 -22.76
C CYS A 123 -4.54 -15.94 -23.26
N LYS A 124 -5.02 -16.82 -22.36
CA LYS A 124 -5.45 -18.19 -22.68
C LYS A 124 -4.42 -18.98 -23.51
N GLY A 125 -3.13 -18.81 -23.18
CA GLY A 125 -2.02 -19.46 -23.86
C GLY A 125 -1.55 -18.79 -25.17
N ASN A 126 -2.16 -17.69 -25.58
CA ASN A 126 -1.72 -16.97 -26.79
C ASN A 126 -0.39 -16.25 -26.56
N ARG A 127 0.71 -16.89 -26.99
CA ARG A 127 2.08 -16.42 -26.78
C ARG A 127 2.38 -15.09 -27.49
N SER A 128 1.79 -14.84 -28.66
CA SER A 128 1.99 -13.57 -29.38
C SER A 128 1.36 -12.39 -28.63
N LYS A 129 0.14 -12.59 -28.13
CA LYS A 129 -0.55 -11.59 -27.32
C LYS A 129 0.14 -11.38 -25.97
N ALA A 130 0.61 -12.46 -25.34
CA ALA A 130 1.37 -12.38 -24.09
C ALA A 130 2.69 -11.61 -24.25
N ALA A 131 3.47 -11.87 -25.31
CA ALA A 131 4.69 -11.14 -25.60
C ALA A 131 4.42 -9.64 -25.78
N GLN A 132 3.34 -9.28 -26.46
CA GLN A 132 2.94 -7.88 -26.64
C GLN A 132 2.57 -7.22 -25.31
N LEU A 133 1.81 -7.87 -24.44
CA LEU A 133 1.43 -7.34 -23.12
C LEU A 133 2.64 -7.23 -22.19
N LEU A 134 3.58 -8.16 -22.27
CA LEU A 134 4.84 -8.15 -21.51
C LEU A 134 5.86 -7.13 -22.04
N GLY A 135 5.62 -6.52 -23.20
CA GLY A 135 6.57 -5.58 -23.84
C GLY A 135 7.86 -6.23 -24.32
N ILE A 136 7.87 -7.53 -24.60
CA ILE A 136 9.05 -8.29 -25.07
C ILE A 136 8.81 -8.94 -26.42
N GLY A 137 9.91 -9.28 -27.12
CA GLY A 137 9.83 -10.02 -28.37
C GLY A 137 9.35 -11.47 -28.19
N ARG A 138 8.66 -12.02 -29.20
CA ARG A 138 8.20 -13.43 -29.19
C ARG A 138 9.33 -14.42 -28.93
N ASN A 139 10.49 -14.21 -29.54
CA ASN A 139 11.65 -15.07 -29.33
C ASN A 139 12.22 -14.97 -27.90
N THR A 140 12.14 -13.78 -27.28
CA THR A 140 12.53 -13.58 -25.88
C THR A 140 11.59 -14.34 -24.95
N LEU A 141 10.28 -14.22 -25.17
CA LEU A 141 9.27 -14.98 -24.40
C LEU A 141 9.50 -16.49 -24.56
N TRP A 142 9.74 -16.98 -25.77
CA TRP A 142 9.99 -18.39 -26.03
C TRP A 142 11.21 -18.92 -25.26
N ARG A 143 12.34 -18.17 -25.29
CA ARG A 143 13.55 -18.55 -24.54
C ARG A 143 13.31 -18.58 -23.03
N LYS A 144 12.55 -17.62 -22.51
CA LYS A 144 12.20 -17.57 -21.09
C LYS A 144 11.33 -18.76 -20.68
N LEU A 145 10.32 -19.11 -21.46
CA LEU A 145 9.48 -20.28 -21.22
C LEU A 145 10.27 -21.58 -21.24
N ALA A 146 11.16 -21.76 -22.21
CA ALA A 146 12.03 -22.94 -22.28
C ALA A 146 12.99 -23.05 -21.09
N ALA A 147 13.50 -21.92 -20.57
CA ALA A 147 14.32 -21.90 -19.35
C ALA A 147 13.52 -22.27 -18.11
N MET A 148 12.25 -21.86 -18.03
CA MET A 148 11.34 -22.15 -16.93
C MET A 148 11.03 -23.66 -16.86
N GLU A 149 10.72 -24.29 -17.99
CA GLU A 149 10.46 -25.73 -18.08
C GLU A 149 11.66 -26.55 -17.56
N LYS A 150 12.90 -26.16 -17.92
CA LYS A 150 14.12 -26.82 -17.43
C LYS A 150 14.38 -26.65 -15.94
N SER A 151 13.92 -25.56 -15.33
CA SER A 151 14.08 -25.31 -13.90
C SER A 151 13.11 -26.16 -13.09
N THR A 152 11.90 -26.40 -13.60
CA THR A 152 10.89 -27.25 -12.96
C THR A 152 11.30 -28.72 -12.97
N ASP A 153 11.94 -29.18 -14.04
CA ASP A 153 12.41 -30.56 -14.17
C ASP A 153 13.54 -30.90 -13.18
N ARG A 154 14.44 -29.94 -12.91
CA ARG A 154 15.53 -30.11 -11.93
C ARG A 154 15.04 -30.21 -10.49
N SER A 155 13.98 -29.49 -10.13
CA SER A 155 13.41 -29.54 -8.77
C SER A 155 12.70 -30.86 -8.49
N ASN A 156 12.21 -31.55 -9.50
CA ASN A 156 11.55 -32.84 -9.36
C ASN A 156 12.56 -34.00 -9.19
N ASP A 157 13.74 -33.90 -9.84
CA ASP A 157 14.80 -34.92 -9.73
C ASP A 157 15.50 -34.93 -8.35
N GLU A 158 15.53 -33.78 -7.65
CA GLU A 158 16.08 -33.72 -6.29
C GLU A 158 15.14 -34.31 -5.22
N TYR A 159 13.83 -34.29 -5.47
CA TYR A 159 12.84 -34.87 -4.54
C TYR A 159 12.75 -36.40 -4.63
N GLU A 160 13.07 -36.99 -5.79
CA GLU A 160 13.11 -38.47 -5.94
C GLU A 160 14.41 -39.13 -5.45
N ARG A 161 15.44 -38.32 -5.12
CA ARG A 161 16.73 -38.83 -4.62
C ARG A 161 16.92 -38.72 -3.10
N SER A 162 15.91 -38.20 -2.39
CA SER A 162 15.86 -38.18 -0.93
C SER A 162 14.85 -39.20 -0.45
#